data_c6b5a9c8c61bd5e2c6449b2986888ee5
#
_entry.id   c6b5a9c8c61bd5e2c6449b2986888ee5
#
_cell.length_a   1.000
_cell.length_b   1.000
_cell.length_c   1.000
_cell.angle_alpha   90.00
_cell.angle_beta   90.00
_cell.angle_gamma   90.00
#
_symmetry.space_group_name_H-M   'P 1'
#
loop_
_entity.id
_entity.type
_entity.pdbx_description
1 polymer ?
#
loop_
_entity_poly.entity_id
_entity_poly.type
_entity_poly.pdbx_seq_one_letter_code
_entity_poly.pdbx_strand_id
1 'polypeptide(L)'
;MSGPAGPGAGSALLTVIGGYLGAGKTTLINRLLAGSGGRRIAVVVNDFGAVGVDASLIRSRTADTIELTNGCLCCSLTDDLAGVMTGLAARQPRFDHVVVELSGVGQPSAMTAWGWFPGFRPGRTVVCADALTGPARARDRWTGDVVLAQLRAADLVIVTKGDLAGETAAAEFERWLAAVTPGAAIARSSPDLDETAMLLQEKDAPPAPAAPGRPDADDDYVTWSATGTGVVDRPALEAFLRELDRGIVRVKGIVRLAEDPARRTVVQGVAGRWELTDGGPWSAADEPPRLVLIGLRGQPPGGAGTGPRDAGRVLNGPVTPPS
;
A
#
# COMPACT_ATOMS: atom_id res chain seq x y z
N MET A 1 40.44 -0.27 9.73
CA MET A 1 39.04 -0.58 9.41
C MET A 1 38.29 0.74 9.52
N SER A 2 38.03 1.37 8.39
CA SER A 2 37.29 2.64 8.33
C SER A 2 35.84 2.35 8.64
N GLY A 3 35.29 2.98 9.68
CA GLY A 3 33.88 2.91 10.01
C GLY A 3 33.02 3.44 8.84
N PRO A 4 31.73 3.07 8.78
CA PRO A 4 30.85 3.55 7.72
C PRO A 4 30.81 5.08 7.75
N ALA A 5 31.10 5.69 6.59
CA ALA A 5 30.95 7.14 6.43
C ALA A 5 29.48 7.49 6.72
N GLY A 6 29.27 8.44 7.63
CA GLY A 6 27.95 8.96 7.93
C GLY A 6 27.27 9.53 6.67
N PRO A 7 25.94 9.75 6.69
CA PRO A 7 25.17 10.21 5.55
C PRO A 7 25.75 11.54 5.03
N GLY A 8 26.36 11.49 3.83
CA GLY A 8 27.00 12.66 3.21
C GLY A 8 26.01 13.54 2.45
N ALA A 9 26.40 14.80 2.24
CA ALA A 9 25.69 15.71 1.33
C ALA A 9 25.52 15.04 -0.04
N GLY A 10 24.29 14.80 -0.47
CA GLY A 10 23.96 14.11 -1.73
C GLY A 10 23.27 12.74 -1.57
N SER A 11 22.92 12.32 -0.35
CA SER A 11 22.11 11.12 -0.10
C SER A 11 20.63 11.43 -0.24
N ALA A 12 19.83 10.50 -0.77
CA ALA A 12 18.36 10.64 -0.86
C ALA A 12 17.71 10.42 0.52
N LEU A 13 16.72 11.23 0.86
CA LEU A 13 15.91 10.99 2.05
C LEU A 13 15.03 9.75 1.81
N LEU A 14 15.01 8.78 2.71
CA LEU A 14 14.20 7.58 2.60
C LEU A 14 13.07 7.60 3.62
N THR A 15 11.83 7.76 3.14
CA THR A 15 10.61 7.73 3.95
C THR A 15 9.87 6.42 3.71
N VAL A 16 9.44 5.79 4.80
CA VAL A 16 8.62 4.57 4.74
C VAL A 16 7.17 4.95 5.04
N ILE A 17 6.24 4.57 4.15
CA ILE A 17 4.82 4.80 4.33
C ILE A 17 4.11 3.47 4.56
N GLY A 18 3.62 3.29 5.78
CA GLY A 18 2.81 2.17 6.23
C GLY A 18 1.35 2.57 6.46
N GLY A 19 0.59 1.63 6.97
CA GLY A 19 -0.83 1.79 7.28
C GLY A 19 -1.64 0.64 6.71
N TYR A 20 -2.66 0.22 7.47
CA TYR A 20 -3.47 -0.94 7.11
C TYR A 20 -4.15 -0.78 5.75
N LEU A 21 -4.70 -1.88 5.23
CA LEU A 21 -5.38 -1.94 3.94
C LEU A 21 -6.48 -0.87 3.84
N GLY A 22 -6.41 -0.06 2.78
CA GLY A 22 -7.37 1.04 2.55
C GLY A 22 -7.18 2.29 3.40
N ALA A 23 -6.08 2.41 4.15
CA ALA A 23 -5.79 3.57 5.00
C ALA A 23 -5.40 4.86 4.25
N GLY A 24 -5.34 4.85 2.93
CA GLY A 24 -5.07 6.06 2.13
C GLY A 24 -3.60 6.30 1.79
N LYS A 25 -2.73 5.31 1.90
CA LYS A 25 -1.29 5.42 1.56
C LYS A 25 -1.03 5.97 0.15
N THR A 26 -1.62 5.34 -0.84
CA THR A 26 -1.48 5.77 -2.26
C THR A 26 -2.01 7.18 -2.50
N THR A 27 -3.07 7.58 -1.79
CA THR A 27 -3.60 8.95 -1.83
C THR A 27 -2.59 9.95 -1.27
N LEU A 28 -1.97 9.63 -0.13
CA LEU A 28 -0.91 10.45 0.47
C LEU A 28 0.29 10.58 -0.47
N ILE A 29 0.73 9.49 -1.10
CA ILE A 29 1.82 9.50 -2.07
C ILE A 29 1.48 10.39 -3.27
N ASN A 30 0.28 10.29 -3.82
CA ASN A 30 -0.14 11.15 -4.94
C ASN A 30 -0.15 12.64 -4.58
N ARG A 31 -0.51 13.01 -3.35
CA ARG A 31 -0.42 14.38 -2.85
C ARG A 31 1.04 14.83 -2.71
N LEU A 32 1.90 13.98 -2.13
CA LEU A 32 3.34 14.24 -2.04
C LEU A 32 3.95 14.51 -3.43
N LEU A 33 3.60 13.69 -4.42
CA LEU A 33 4.11 13.85 -5.78
C LEU A 33 3.60 15.14 -6.43
N ALA A 34 2.33 15.49 -6.20
CA ALA A 34 1.76 16.76 -6.68
C ALA A 34 2.43 17.97 -6.02
N GLY A 35 2.79 17.88 -4.74
CA GLY A 35 3.48 18.91 -3.97
C GLY A 35 5.01 18.84 -4.02
N SER A 36 5.61 18.06 -4.93
CA SER A 36 7.06 17.78 -4.95
C SER A 36 7.96 19.01 -5.13
N GLY A 37 7.43 20.13 -5.69
CA GLY A 37 8.18 21.37 -5.85
C GLY A 37 9.44 21.23 -6.71
N GLY A 38 9.41 20.34 -7.70
CA GLY A 38 10.54 20.06 -8.60
C GLY A 38 11.57 19.08 -8.05
N ARG A 39 11.35 18.52 -6.85
CA ARG A 39 12.20 17.45 -6.31
C ARG A 39 12.04 16.16 -7.11
N ARG A 40 13.12 15.46 -7.28
CA ARG A 40 13.14 14.13 -7.90
C ARG A 40 12.80 13.09 -6.86
N ILE A 41 11.61 12.53 -6.95
CA ILE A 41 11.10 11.55 -6.00
C ILE A 41 11.00 10.20 -6.71
N ALA A 42 11.60 9.15 -6.13
CA ALA A 42 11.32 7.78 -6.51
C ALA A 42 10.30 7.17 -5.54
N VAL A 43 9.36 6.41 -6.08
CA VAL A 43 8.38 5.66 -5.28
C VAL A 43 8.60 4.18 -5.51
N VAL A 44 8.91 3.48 -4.44
CA VAL A 44 9.02 2.01 -4.43
C VAL A 44 7.73 1.47 -3.83
N VAL A 45 6.95 0.81 -4.66
CA VAL A 45 5.66 0.23 -4.24
C VAL A 45 5.83 -1.24 -3.98
N ASN A 46 5.52 -1.67 -2.76
CA ASN A 46 5.41 -3.07 -2.40
C ASN A 46 3.95 -3.47 -2.33
N ASP A 47 3.46 -4.15 -3.35
CA ASP A 47 2.08 -4.63 -3.39
C ASP A 47 2.00 -6.16 -3.17
N PHE A 48 0.93 -6.61 -2.47
CA PHE A 48 0.61 -8.02 -2.35
C PHE A 48 0.08 -8.56 -3.68
N GLY A 49 0.75 -9.58 -4.21
CA GLY A 49 0.33 -10.27 -5.41
C GLY A 49 1.21 -9.96 -6.64
N ALA A 50 1.23 -10.88 -7.59
CA ALA A 50 2.02 -10.81 -8.83
C ALA A 50 1.56 -9.68 -9.78
N VAL A 51 0.79 -8.70 -9.28
CA VAL A 51 0.08 -7.74 -10.11
C VAL A 51 0.03 -6.36 -9.46
N GLY A 52 0.83 -5.46 -9.96
CA GLY A 52 1.00 -4.09 -9.48
C GLY A 52 -0.16 -3.13 -9.69
N VAL A 53 -1.28 -3.36 -9.00
CA VAL A 53 -2.43 -2.46 -9.08
C VAL A 53 -2.14 -1.13 -8.38
N ASP A 54 -1.39 -1.13 -7.27
CA ASP A 54 -1.07 0.10 -6.52
C ASP A 54 -0.14 1.01 -7.30
N ALA A 55 0.88 0.47 -7.99
CA ALA A 55 1.78 1.26 -8.82
C ALA A 55 1.06 1.94 -9.98
N SER A 56 0.08 1.27 -10.58
CA SER A 56 -0.72 1.84 -11.67
C SER A 56 -1.64 3.00 -11.24
N LEU A 57 -1.87 3.17 -9.93
CA LEU A 57 -2.68 4.25 -9.36
C LEU A 57 -1.85 5.49 -9.01
N ILE A 58 -0.52 5.43 -9.10
CA ILE A 58 0.34 6.58 -8.85
C ILE A 58 0.36 7.48 -10.09
N ARG A 59 -0.08 8.74 -9.92
CA ARG A 59 -0.37 9.68 -11.00
C ARG A 59 0.72 10.75 -11.17
N SER A 60 1.98 10.41 -11.31
CA SER A 60 2.99 11.43 -11.58
C SER A 60 3.76 11.18 -12.86
N ARG A 61 3.94 12.23 -13.66
CA ARG A 61 4.80 12.22 -14.86
C ARG A 61 6.26 12.57 -14.55
N THR A 62 6.56 13.04 -13.33
CA THR A 62 7.90 13.49 -12.91
C THR A 62 8.57 12.58 -11.90
N ALA A 63 7.85 11.59 -11.38
CA ALA A 63 8.41 10.60 -10.46
C ALA A 63 8.75 9.30 -11.21
N ASP A 64 9.93 8.76 -10.94
CA ASP A 64 10.25 7.39 -11.31
C ASP A 64 9.53 6.44 -10.33
N THR A 65 8.52 5.76 -10.80
CA THR A 65 7.83 4.72 -10.02
C THR A 65 8.47 3.37 -10.31
N ILE A 66 8.95 2.73 -9.27
CA ILE A 66 9.56 1.39 -9.34
C ILE A 66 8.64 0.44 -8.60
N GLU A 67 8.09 -0.48 -9.36
CA GLU A 67 7.25 -1.55 -8.82
C GLU A 67 8.09 -2.78 -8.53
N LEU A 68 7.96 -3.31 -7.31
CA LEU A 68 8.51 -4.61 -6.98
C LEU A 68 7.49 -5.68 -7.40
N THR A 69 7.59 -6.13 -8.65
CA THR A 69 6.83 -7.26 -9.17
C THR A 69 7.43 -8.57 -8.66
N ASN A 70 6.66 -9.46 -8.16
CA ASN A 70 6.96 -10.83 -7.70
C ASN A 70 7.01 -11.02 -6.19
N GLY A 71 5.86 -10.88 -5.57
CA GLY A 71 5.61 -11.46 -4.25
C GLY A 71 5.99 -10.54 -3.08
N CYS A 72 5.46 -10.87 -1.95
CA CYS A 72 5.66 -10.15 -0.70
C CYS A 72 7.14 -9.94 -0.40
N LEU A 73 7.50 -8.75 0.08
CA LEU A 73 8.83 -8.43 0.67
C LEU A 73 9.28 -9.43 1.76
N CYS A 74 8.43 -10.34 2.16
CA CYS A 74 8.58 -11.28 3.26
C CYS A 74 9.16 -12.64 2.89
N CYS A 75 9.06 -13.12 1.65
CA CYS A 75 9.37 -14.53 1.37
C CYS A 75 10.53 -14.82 0.41
N SER A 76 10.94 -13.87 -0.47
CA SER A 76 12.01 -14.16 -1.44
C SER A 76 12.79 -12.94 -1.95
N LEU A 77 12.59 -11.75 -1.38
CA LEU A 77 12.97 -10.47 -1.99
C LEU A 77 14.16 -9.75 -1.35
N THR A 78 14.90 -10.37 -0.45
CA THR A 78 16.11 -9.71 0.08
C THR A 78 17.10 -9.37 -1.03
N ASP A 79 17.23 -10.22 -2.04
CA ASP A 79 18.14 -9.98 -3.16
C ASP A 79 17.58 -8.97 -4.16
N ASP A 80 16.29 -9.06 -4.50
CA ASP A 80 15.64 -8.12 -5.42
C ASP A 80 15.52 -6.72 -4.80
N LEU A 81 15.10 -6.61 -3.54
CA LEU A 81 15.02 -5.33 -2.84
C LEU A 81 16.39 -4.69 -2.67
N ALA A 82 17.40 -5.46 -2.28
CA ALA A 82 18.76 -4.97 -2.16
C ALA A 82 19.28 -4.46 -3.51
N GLY A 83 18.99 -5.17 -4.60
CA GLY A 83 19.30 -4.74 -5.96
C GLY A 83 18.61 -3.42 -6.33
N VAL A 84 17.32 -3.29 -6.05
CA VAL A 84 16.56 -2.04 -6.30
C VAL A 84 17.11 -0.88 -5.48
N MET A 85 17.30 -1.07 -4.17
CA MET A 85 17.81 -0.01 -3.29
C MET A 85 19.25 0.42 -3.68
N THR A 86 20.11 -0.53 -4.02
CA THR A 86 21.46 -0.25 -4.52
C THR A 86 21.40 0.50 -5.86
N GLY A 87 20.53 0.09 -6.77
CA GLY A 87 20.31 0.76 -8.05
C GLY A 87 19.80 2.20 -7.88
N LEU A 88 18.87 2.44 -6.93
CA LEU A 88 18.39 3.78 -6.60
C LEU A 88 19.51 4.67 -6.03
N ALA A 89 20.34 4.12 -5.12
CA ALA A 89 21.46 4.83 -4.53
C ALA A 89 22.52 5.22 -5.55
N ALA A 90 22.75 4.39 -6.57
CA ALA A 90 23.74 4.60 -7.63
C ALA A 90 23.25 5.50 -8.79
N ARG A 91 21.92 5.74 -8.92
CA ARG A 91 21.31 6.42 -10.08
C ARG A 91 21.73 7.89 -10.17
N GLN A 92 22.02 8.35 -11.40
CA GLN A 92 22.37 9.74 -11.69
C GLN A 92 21.41 10.33 -12.75
N PRO A 93 20.96 11.58 -12.59
CA PRO A 93 21.11 12.41 -11.38
C PRO A 93 20.39 11.76 -10.20
N ARG A 94 20.87 12.00 -8.99
CA ARG A 94 20.33 11.39 -7.77
C ARG A 94 18.91 11.82 -7.48
N PHE A 95 18.16 10.98 -6.77
CA PHE A 95 16.89 11.36 -6.18
C PHE A 95 17.12 12.22 -4.94
N ASP A 96 16.23 13.18 -4.74
CA ASP A 96 16.18 13.96 -3.49
C ASP A 96 15.47 13.15 -2.40
N HIS A 97 14.47 12.33 -2.81
CA HIS A 97 13.64 11.57 -1.90
C HIS A 97 13.28 10.20 -2.50
N VAL A 98 13.34 9.18 -1.69
CA VAL A 98 12.84 7.84 -1.98
C VAL A 98 11.73 7.52 -0.99
N VAL A 99 10.56 7.20 -1.50
CA VAL A 99 9.38 6.81 -0.72
C VAL A 99 9.14 5.32 -0.93
N VAL A 100 9.09 4.57 0.16
CA VAL A 100 8.75 3.15 0.14
C VAL A 100 7.34 2.98 0.66
N GLU A 101 6.39 2.64 -0.23
CA GLU A 101 5.04 2.25 0.18
C GLU A 101 5.03 0.77 0.56
N LEU A 102 4.64 0.50 1.79
CA LEU A 102 4.45 -0.87 2.26
C LEU A 102 3.05 -1.39 1.89
N SER A 103 2.96 -2.68 1.69
CA SER A 103 1.67 -3.36 1.65
C SER A 103 0.87 -3.06 2.92
N GLY A 104 -0.46 -3.17 2.84
CA GLY A 104 -1.31 -2.82 4.00
C GLY A 104 -1.10 -3.68 5.24
N VAL A 105 -0.35 -4.76 5.16
CA VAL A 105 0.01 -5.64 6.28
C VAL A 105 1.51 -5.67 6.55
N GLY A 106 2.32 -4.97 5.73
CA GLY A 106 3.77 -4.89 5.87
C GLY A 106 4.18 -4.15 7.15
N GLN A 107 5.29 -4.58 7.76
CA GLN A 107 5.84 -3.97 8.96
C GLN A 107 6.83 -2.86 8.59
N PRO A 108 6.58 -1.59 9.01
CA PRO A 108 7.48 -0.47 8.68
C PRO A 108 8.90 -0.66 9.19
N SER A 109 9.08 -1.29 10.36
CA SER A 109 10.37 -1.52 10.99
C SER A 109 11.36 -2.27 10.08
N ALA A 110 10.87 -3.16 9.23
CA ALA A 110 11.69 -3.92 8.29
C ALA A 110 12.36 -3.03 7.22
N MET A 111 11.71 -1.92 6.88
CA MET A 111 12.19 -1.02 5.82
C MET A 111 12.97 0.18 6.33
N THR A 112 12.79 0.58 7.58
CA THR A 112 13.45 1.76 8.15
C THR A 112 14.97 1.63 8.20
N ALA A 113 15.49 0.41 8.32
CA ALA A 113 16.92 0.13 8.31
C ALA A 113 17.61 0.56 7.00
N TRP A 114 16.90 0.56 5.88
CA TRP A 114 17.43 1.00 4.59
C TRP A 114 17.78 2.50 4.55
N GLY A 115 17.17 3.31 5.42
CA GLY A 115 17.55 4.72 5.56
C GLY A 115 19.00 4.92 5.98
N TRP A 116 19.64 3.91 6.58
CA TRP A 116 21.04 3.92 6.99
C TRP A 116 21.98 3.31 5.96
N PHE A 117 21.45 2.81 4.87
CA PHE A 117 22.23 2.23 3.80
C PHE A 117 22.97 3.32 3.01
N PRO A 118 24.19 3.08 2.50
CA PRO A 118 24.93 4.05 1.72
C PRO A 118 24.12 4.61 0.54
N GLY A 119 24.05 5.93 0.45
CA GLY A 119 23.25 6.64 -0.57
C GLY A 119 21.90 7.12 -0.08
N PHE A 120 21.48 6.75 1.13
CA PHE A 120 20.26 7.24 1.76
C PHE A 120 20.51 8.01 3.06
N ARG A 121 19.50 8.77 3.48
CA ARG A 121 19.38 9.39 4.80
C ARG A 121 18.05 8.93 5.40
N PRO A 122 18.00 8.62 6.70
CA PRO A 122 16.76 8.15 7.32
C PRO A 122 15.73 9.28 7.39
N GLY A 123 14.61 9.06 6.74
CA GLY A 123 13.40 9.84 6.85
C GLY A 123 12.44 9.25 7.88
N ARG A 124 11.29 9.88 8.02
CA ARG A 124 10.25 9.43 8.94
C ARG A 124 9.59 8.13 8.49
N THR A 125 9.20 7.34 9.48
CA THR A 125 8.21 6.28 9.31
C THR A 125 6.83 6.90 9.46
N VAL A 126 6.07 6.93 8.37
CA VAL A 126 4.73 7.52 8.32
C VAL A 126 3.70 6.42 8.27
N VAL A 127 2.69 6.47 9.13
CA VAL A 127 1.61 5.49 9.13
C VAL A 127 0.28 6.18 8.88
N CYS A 128 -0.41 5.81 7.81
CA CYS A 128 -1.77 6.25 7.55
C CYS A 128 -2.73 5.50 8.47
N ALA A 129 -3.57 6.22 9.20
CA ALA A 129 -4.57 5.69 10.11
C ALA A 129 -5.97 6.16 9.70
N ASP A 130 -6.81 5.23 9.26
CA ASP A 130 -8.18 5.50 8.80
C ASP A 130 -9.10 5.74 10.00
N ALA A 131 -9.60 6.96 10.18
CA ALA A 131 -10.50 7.32 11.29
C ALA A 131 -11.84 6.58 11.25
N LEU A 132 -12.28 6.14 10.06
CA LEU A 132 -13.57 5.47 9.89
C LEU A 132 -13.51 3.99 10.30
N THR A 133 -12.41 3.30 9.97
CA THR A 133 -12.29 1.85 10.19
C THR A 133 -11.19 1.46 11.16
N GLY A 134 -10.20 2.34 11.38
CA GLY A 134 -9.04 2.08 12.23
C GLY A 134 -9.37 1.63 13.64
N PRO A 135 -10.30 2.29 14.37
CA PRO A 135 -10.67 1.88 15.72
C PRO A 135 -11.21 0.44 15.81
N ALA A 136 -12.03 0.04 14.82
CA ALA A 136 -12.55 -1.33 14.75
C ALA A 136 -11.45 -2.34 14.38
N ARG A 137 -10.55 -1.97 13.45
CA ARG A 137 -9.43 -2.80 13.04
C ARG A 137 -8.44 -3.07 14.16
N ALA A 138 -8.12 -2.06 14.95
CA ALA A 138 -7.19 -2.19 16.07
C ALA A 138 -7.72 -3.08 17.21
N ARG A 139 -9.05 -3.26 17.31
CA ARG A 139 -9.70 -4.13 18.30
C ARG A 139 -10.03 -5.52 17.77
N ASP A 140 -9.90 -5.71 16.47
CA ASP A 140 -10.22 -6.98 15.83
C ASP A 140 -9.13 -8.01 16.17
N ARG A 141 -9.54 -9.21 16.55
CA ARG A 141 -8.62 -10.27 17.00
C ARG A 141 -7.62 -10.73 15.93
N TRP A 142 -7.91 -10.50 14.65
CA TRP A 142 -7.08 -10.95 13.54
C TRP A 142 -6.19 -9.85 12.95
N THR A 143 -6.67 -8.62 13.02
CA THR A 143 -5.98 -7.48 12.39
C THR A 143 -5.34 -6.54 13.42
N GLY A 144 -5.76 -6.64 14.68
CA GLY A 144 -5.38 -5.69 15.73
C GLY A 144 -3.87 -5.66 15.96
N ASP A 145 -3.22 -6.81 16.04
CA ASP A 145 -1.78 -6.88 16.28
C ASP A 145 -0.98 -6.21 15.15
N VAL A 146 -1.37 -6.44 13.88
CA VAL A 146 -0.72 -5.82 12.73
C VAL A 146 -0.92 -4.30 12.74
N VAL A 147 -2.16 -3.84 12.97
CA VAL A 147 -2.47 -2.41 13.03
C VAL A 147 -1.69 -1.73 14.15
N LEU A 148 -1.70 -2.32 15.35
CA LEU A 148 -0.98 -1.77 16.50
C LEU A 148 0.54 -1.78 16.31
N ALA A 149 1.10 -2.84 15.70
CA ALA A 149 2.52 -2.90 15.39
C ALA A 149 2.95 -1.82 14.39
N GLN A 150 2.15 -1.61 13.33
CA GLN A 150 2.39 -0.52 12.38
C GLN A 150 2.34 0.85 13.05
N LEU A 151 1.29 1.11 13.85
CA LEU A 151 1.13 2.37 14.57
C LEU A 151 2.30 2.65 15.53
N ARG A 152 2.75 1.64 16.29
CA ARG A 152 3.88 1.79 17.23
C ARG A 152 5.22 2.04 16.55
N ALA A 153 5.36 1.68 15.28
CA ALA A 153 6.56 1.94 14.50
C ALA A 153 6.58 3.36 13.90
N ALA A 154 5.50 4.14 14.01
CA ALA A 154 5.37 5.44 13.40
C ALA A 154 6.19 6.53 14.11
N ASP A 155 6.84 7.39 13.34
CA ASP A 155 7.32 8.71 13.77
C ASP A 155 6.25 9.79 13.51
N LEU A 156 5.37 9.53 12.53
CA LEU A 156 4.26 10.39 12.15
C LEU A 156 3.04 9.53 11.80
N VAL A 157 1.91 9.82 12.41
CA VAL A 157 0.62 9.22 12.04
C VAL A 157 -0.20 10.27 11.29
N ILE A 158 -0.60 9.94 10.06
CA ILE A 158 -1.54 10.75 9.28
C ILE A 158 -2.94 10.13 9.42
N VAL A 159 -3.82 10.83 10.13
CA VAL A 159 -5.23 10.44 10.29
C VAL A 159 -5.97 10.78 9.01
N THR A 160 -6.44 9.77 8.31
CA THR A 160 -7.18 9.88 7.06
C THR A 160 -8.68 9.69 7.27
N LYS A 161 -9.49 10.15 6.33
CA LYS A 161 -10.96 9.99 6.32
C LYS A 161 -11.67 10.56 7.57
N GLY A 162 -11.04 11.54 8.22
CA GLY A 162 -11.64 12.23 9.36
C GLY A 162 -12.92 12.96 8.99
N ASP A 163 -13.02 13.47 7.77
CA ASP A 163 -14.20 14.07 7.16
C ASP A 163 -15.38 13.09 7.07
N LEU A 164 -15.11 11.84 6.76
CA LEU A 164 -16.13 10.78 6.67
C LEU A 164 -16.53 10.23 8.04
N ALA A 165 -15.61 10.21 8.99
CA ALA A 165 -15.88 9.73 10.35
C ALA A 165 -16.67 10.74 11.19
N GLY A 166 -16.58 12.04 10.86
CA GLY A 166 -17.12 13.14 11.63
C GLY A 166 -16.18 13.62 12.73
N GLU A 167 -16.30 14.90 13.11
CA GLU A 167 -15.33 15.60 13.98
C GLU A 167 -15.14 14.92 15.33
N THR A 168 -16.24 14.53 15.98
CA THR A 168 -16.18 13.89 17.31
C THR A 168 -15.43 12.56 17.25
N ALA A 169 -15.76 11.70 16.30
CA ALA A 169 -15.13 10.38 16.16
C ALA A 169 -13.65 10.50 15.76
N ALA A 170 -13.32 11.47 14.88
CA ALA A 170 -11.94 11.72 14.47
C ALA A 170 -11.11 12.22 15.68
N ALA A 171 -11.62 13.15 16.48
CA ALA A 171 -10.94 13.63 17.66
C ALA A 171 -10.77 12.56 18.76
N GLU A 172 -11.74 11.65 18.91
CA GLU A 172 -11.62 10.49 19.80
C GLU A 172 -10.54 9.54 19.33
N PHE A 173 -10.48 9.30 18.02
CA PHE A 173 -9.46 8.45 17.43
C PHE A 173 -8.06 9.03 17.59
N GLU A 174 -7.88 10.33 17.39
CA GLU A 174 -6.61 11.03 17.61
C GLU A 174 -6.13 10.92 19.06
N ARG A 175 -7.04 11.10 20.04
CA ARG A 175 -6.70 10.91 21.46
C ARG A 175 -6.27 9.47 21.76
N TRP A 176 -6.94 8.50 21.17
CA TRP A 176 -6.56 7.10 21.31
C TRP A 176 -5.20 6.83 20.65
N LEU A 177 -4.94 7.37 19.45
CA LEU A 177 -3.64 7.26 18.77
C LEU A 177 -2.51 7.82 19.64
N ALA A 178 -2.70 8.99 20.25
CA ALA A 178 -1.70 9.58 21.15
C ALA A 178 -1.33 8.66 22.32
N ALA A 179 -2.27 7.84 22.78
CA ALA A 179 -2.01 6.87 23.84
C ALA A 179 -1.25 5.62 23.34
N VAL A 180 -1.51 5.17 22.11
CA VAL A 180 -0.89 3.94 21.56
C VAL A 180 0.39 4.18 20.78
N THR A 181 0.67 5.45 20.42
CA THR A 181 1.88 5.87 19.69
C THR A 181 2.64 6.97 20.44
N PRO A 182 3.10 6.72 21.68
CA PRO A 182 3.81 7.73 22.45
C PRO A 182 5.10 8.13 21.72
N GLY A 183 5.22 9.43 21.43
CA GLY A 183 6.37 9.98 20.70
C GLY A 183 6.17 10.16 19.20
N ALA A 184 5.13 9.61 18.58
CA ALA A 184 4.77 9.95 17.21
C ALA A 184 4.04 11.29 17.13
N ALA A 185 4.35 12.08 16.11
CA ALA A 185 3.50 13.21 15.74
C ALA A 185 2.19 12.69 15.15
N ILE A 186 1.07 13.36 15.44
CA ILE A 186 -0.22 13.02 14.85
C ILE A 186 -0.73 14.23 14.10
N ALA A 187 -1.14 14.04 12.85
CA ALA A 187 -1.72 15.08 12.02
C ALA A 187 -2.95 14.53 11.29
N ARG A 188 -4.01 15.34 11.20
CA ARG A 188 -5.19 14.98 10.42
C ARG A 188 -5.00 15.43 8.97
N SER A 189 -5.17 14.52 8.03
CA SER A 189 -5.15 14.81 6.61
C SER A 189 -6.24 15.82 6.26
N SER A 190 -5.86 16.94 5.66
CA SER A 190 -6.77 17.99 5.19
C SER A 190 -6.18 18.66 3.96
N PRO A 191 -6.99 19.38 3.14
CA PRO A 191 -6.48 20.15 2.01
C PRO A 191 -5.46 21.23 2.40
N ASP A 192 -5.54 21.76 3.62
CA ASP A 192 -4.69 22.83 4.13
C ASP A 192 -3.40 22.32 4.80
N LEU A 193 -3.27 21.02 5.00
CA LEU A 193 -2.08 20.41 5.62
C LEU A 193 -0.96 20.27 4.59
N ASP A 194 0.19 20.87 4.88
CA ASP A 194 1.40 20.60 4.10
C ASP A 194 1.99 19.23 4.47
N GLU A 195 1.31 18.18 3.99
CA GLU A 195 1.76 16.80 4.16
C GLU A 195 3.17 16.59 3.58
N THR A 196 3.51 17.32 2.50
CA THR A 196 4.82 17.23 1.85
C THR A 196 5.93 17.69 2.79
N ALA A 197 5.79 18.84 3.45
CA ALA A 197 6.78 19.32 4.41
C ALA A 197 6.95 18.36 5.58
N MET A 198 5.87 17.71 6.05
CA MET A 198 5.95 16.74 7.14
C MET A 198 6.67 15.45 6.74
N LEU A 199 6.46 14.99 5.50
CA LEU A 199 7.08 13.78 4.96
C LEU A 199 8.57 13.97 4.62
N LEU A 200 9.00 15.19 4.33
CA LEU A 200 10.37 15.54 3.96
C LEU A 200 11.30 15.80 5.15
N GLN A 201 10.88 15.49 6.38
CA GLN A 201 11.71 15.66 7.56
C GLN A 201 12.63 14.45 7.77
N GLU A 202 13.89 14.75 8.08
CA GLU A 202 14.84 13.74 8.53
C GLU A 202 14.47 13.25 9.93
N LYS A 203 14.82 12.01 10.20
CA LYS A 203 14.73 11.46 11.54
C LYS A 203 16.02 11.77 12.27
N ASP A 204 15.93 12.34 13.46
CA ASP A 204 17.07 12.49 14.35
C ASP A 204 17.65 11.11 14.67
N ALA A 205 18.93 10.94 14.32
CA ALA A 205 19.54 9.64 14.22
C ALA A 205 19.73 8.93 15.57
N PRO A 206 19.05 7.82 15.83
CA PRO A 206 19.59 6.82 16.73
C PRO A 206 20.75 6.07 16.04
N PRO A 207 21.63 5.41 16.78
CA PRO A 207 22.71 4.60 16.22
C PRO A 207 22.15 3.56 15.25
N ALA A 208 22.87 3.29 14.17
CA ALA A 208 22.44 2.39 13.11
C ALA A 208 21.87 1.08 13.67
N PRO A 209 20.64 0.71 13.31
CA PRO A 209 20.09 -0.58 13.71
C PRO A 209 20.90 -1.72 13.11
N ALA A 210 20.88 -2.87 13.77
CA ALA A 210 21.41 -4.09 13.20
C ALA A 210 20.78 -4.37 11.81
N ALA A 211 21.50 -5.08 10.96
CA ALA A 211 21.04 -5.40 9.60
C ALA A 211 19.56 -5.82 9.56
N PRO A 212 18.82 -5.43 8.50
CA PRO A 212 17.39 -5.70 8.41
C PRO A 212 17.12 -7.19 8.63
N GLY A 213 16.36 -7.49 9.69
CA GLY A 213 15.85 -8.83 9.92
C GLY A 213 14.68 -9.13 8.97
N ARG A 214 14.40 -10.39 8.78
CA ARG A 214 13.25 -10.86 7.98
C ARG A 214 11.94 -10.40 8.64
N PRO A 215 10.99 -9.80 7.90
CA PRO A 215 9.69 -9.44 8.47
C PRO A 215 8.84 -10.70 8.73
N ASP A 216 8.45 -10.93 9.96
CA ASP A 216 7.68 -12.12 10.35
C ASP A 216 6.15 -12.00 10.18
N ALA A 217 5.64 -10.83 9.74
CA ALA A 217 4.20 -10.54 9.79
C ALA A 217 3.36 -11.03 8.61
N ASP A 218 3.97 -11.60 7.57
CA ASP A 218 3.24 -12.03 6.36
C ASP A 218 2.73 -13.48 6.43
N ASP A 219 3.11 -14.23 7.46
CA ASP A 219 2.67 -15.62 7.60
C ASP A 219 1.16 -15.76 7.86
N ASP A 220 0.50 -14.67 8.26
CA ASP A 220 -0.93 -14.68 8.57
C ASP A 220 -1.85 -14.42 7.35
N TYR A 221 -1.28 -14.05 6.20
CA TYR A 221 -2.05 -13.70 5.00
C TYR A 221 -1.74 -14.63 3.83
N VAL A 222 -2.75 -14.78 2.97
CA VAL A 222 -2.65 -15.50 1.70
C VAL A 222 -3.18 -14.61 0.60
N THR A 223 -2.47 -14.60 -0.53
CA THR A 223 -2.88 -13.85 -1.72
C THR A 223 -3.31 -14.79 -2.81
N TRP A 224 -4.41 -14.46 -3.47
CA TRP A 224 -4.86 -15.12 -4.69
C TRP A 224 -4.97 -14.09 -5.80
N SER A 225 -4.50 -14.44 -6.97
CA SER A 225 -4.64 -13.62 -8.18
C SER A 225 -5.44 -14.38 -9.23
N ALA A 226 -6.37 -13.70 -9.84
CA ALA A 226 -7.11 -14.20 -10.99
C ALA A 226 -6.94 -13.23 -12.16
N THR A 227 -6.68 -13.76 -13.34
CA THR A 227 -6.63 -13.01 -14.60
C THR A 227 -7.69 -13.54 -15.54
N GLY A 228 -8.21 -12.66 -16.37
CA GLY A 228 -9.19 -13.00 -17.41
C GLY A 228 -8.88 -12.31 -18.72
N THR A 229 -9.52 -12.74 -19.78
CA THR A 229 -9.35 -12.17 -21.14
C THR A 229 -10.60 -11.45 -21.62
N GLY A 230 -11.70 -11.53 -20.86
CA GLY A 230 -13.02 -11.07 -21.25
C GLY A 230 -13.40 -9.68 -20.73
N VAL A 231 -14.61 -9.31 -21.05
CA VAL A 231 -15.34 -8.22 -20.41
C VAL A 231 -16.20 -8.80 -19.28
N VAL A 232 -16.34 -8.03 -18.21
CA VAL A 232 -17.03 -8.45 -16.99
C VAL A 232 -18.40 -7.79 -16.95
N ASP A 233 -19.44 -8.55 -16.68
CA ASP A 233 -20.77 -8.02 -16.41
C ASP A 233 -20.77 -7.31 -15.05
N ARG A 234 -21.20 -6.03 -14.99
CA ARG A 234 -21.20 -5.24 -13.75
C ARG A 234 -22.02 -5.91 -12.65
N PRO A 235 -23.28 -6.32 -12.87
CA PRO A 235 -24.05 -7.04 -11.87
C PRO A 235 -23.37 -8.29 -11.32
N ALA A 236 -22.70 -9.07 -12.20
CA ALA A 236 -21.96 -10.26 -11.77
C ALA A 236 -20.75 -9.92 -10.89
N LEU A 237 -19.99 -8.86 -11.25
CA LEU A 237 -18.87 -8.36 -10.45
C LEU A 237 -19.36 -7.86 -9.06
N GLU A 238 -20.41 -7.07 -9.04
CA GLU A 238 -20.96 -6.54 -7.80
C GLU A 238 -21.54 -7.64 -6.89
N ALA A 239 -22.18 -8.66 -7.47
CA ALA A 239 -22.63 -9.83 -6.72
C ALA A 239 -21.42 -10.57 -6.10
N PHE A 240 -20.38 -10.82 -6.90
CA PHE A 240 -19.15 -11.43 -6.43
C PHE A 240 -18.52 -10.64 -5.26
N LEU A 241 -18.38 -9.33 -5.40
CA LEU A 241 -17.77 -8.47 -4.37
C LEU A 241 -18.61 -8.41 -3.08
N ARG A 242 -19.94 -8.49 -3.20
CA ARG A 242 -20.88 -8.49 -2.08
C ARG A 242 -20.88 -9.80 -1.30
N GLU A 243 -20.63 -10.89 -2.01
CA GLU A 243 -20.64 -12.25 -1.48
C GLU A 243 -19.27 -12.76 -1.04
N LEU A 244 -18.20 -11.92 -1.18
CA LEU A 244 -16.86 -12.31 -0.75
C LEU A 244 -16.87 -12.80 0.70
N ASP A 245 -16.19 -13.93 0.92
CA ASP A 245 -16.02 -14.52 2.24
C ASP A 245 -15.39 -13.51 3.21
N ARG A 246 -15.82 -13.55 4.47
CA ARG A 246 -15.31 -12.65 5.53
C ARG A 246 -13.80 -12.83 5.81
N GLY A 247 -13.23 -13.96 5.42
CA GLY A 247 -11.79 -14.20 5.45
C GLY A 247 -11.02 -13.39 4.41
N ILE A 248 -11.71 -12.82 3.39
CA ILE A 248 -11.10 -11.92 2.41
C ILE A 248 -11.06 -10.51 2.98
N VAL A 249 -9.87 -10.07 3.35
CA VAL A 249 -9.67 -8.75 3.97
C VAL A 249 -9.49 -7.63 2.95
N ARG A 250 -9.07 -7.96 1.71
CA ARG A 250 -8.91 -6.99 0.62
C ARG A 250 -9.19 -7.60 -0.74
N VAL A 251 -9.76 -6.80 -1.63
CA VAL A 251 -9.80 -7.06 -3.07
C VAL A 251 -9.28 -5.84 -3.82
N LYS A 252 -8.46 -6.04 -4.81
CA LYS A 252 -8.01 -5.04 -5.77
C LYS A 252 -8.05 -5.61 -7.17
N GLY A 253 -8.28 -4.76 -8.16
CA GLY A 253 -8.19 -5.19 -9.54
C GLY A 253 -8.44 -4.09 -10.55
N ILE A 254 -8.21 -4.45 -11.80
CA ILE A 254 -8.56 -3.65 -12.96
C ILE A 254 -9.35 -4.57 -13.89
N VAL A 255 -10.55 -4.16 -14.23
CA VAL A 255 -11.45 -4.94 -15.07
C VAL A 255 -11.98 -4.11 -16.23
N ARG A 256 -12.46 -4.79 -17.27
CA ARG A 256 -13.21 -4.21 -18.38
C ARG A 256 -14.68 -4.53 -18.18
N LEU A 257 -15.51 -3.52 -17.99
CA LEU A 257 -16.95 -3.74 -17.88
C LEU A 257 -17.58 -3.83 -19.26
N ALA A 258 -18.57 -4.71 -19.41
CA ALA A 258 -19.27 -4.93 -20.68
C ALA A 258 -19.99 -3.68 -21.18
N GLU A 259 -20.45 -2.80 -20.29
CA GLU A 259 -21.10 -1.54 -20.61
C GLU A 259 -20.16 -0.46 -21.17
N ASP A 260 -18.87 -0.52 -20.83
CA ASP A 260 -17.84 0.39 -21.38
C ASP A 260 -16.47 -0.33 -21.45
N PRO A 261 -16.27 -1.22 -22.42
CA PRO A 261 -15.05 -2.03 -22.52
C PRO A 261 -13.82 -1.23 -23.00
N ALA A 262 -14.00 0.04 -23.39
CA ALA A 262 -12.91 0.93 -23.78
C ALA A 262 -12.24 1.59 -22.55
N ARG A 263 -12.81 1.45 -21.36
CA ARG A 263 -12.27 2.04 -20.13
C ARG A 263 -11.91 0.98 -19.10
N ARG A 264 -10.92 1.31 -18.29
CA ARG A 264 -10.53 0.54 -17.12
C ARG A 264 -11.47 0.87 -15.96
N THR A 265 -11.98 -0.14 -15.31
CA THR A 265 -12.65 0.01 -14.02
C THR A 265 -11.71 -0.52 -12.95
N VAL A 266 -11.32 0.33 -12.02
CA VAL A 266 -10.53 -0.04 -10.85
C VAL A 266 -11.46 -0.57 -9.78
N VAL A 267 -11.18 -1.78 -9.32
CA VAL A 267 -11.89 -2.44 -8.22
C VAL A 267 -11.05 -2.27 -6.97
N GLN A 268 -11.60 -1.70 -5.92
CA GLN A 268 -10.97 -1.64 -4.62
C GLN A 268 -11.97 -2.05 -3.53
N GLY A 269 -11.53 -2.92 -2.63
CA GLY A 269 -12.37 -3.33 -1.52
C GLY A 269 -11.55 -3.72 -0.30
N VAL A 270 -12.08 -3.38 0.88
CA VAL A 270 -11.52 -3.70 2.17
C VAL A 270 -12.65 -4.10 3.11
N ALA A 271 -12.54 -5.28 3.69
CA ALA A 271 -13.45 -5.75 4.73
C ALA A 271 -14.94 -5.66 4.36
N GLY A 272 -15.30 -6.12 3.19
CA GLY A 272 -16.67 -6.15 2.73
C GLY A 272 -17.22 -4.81 2.21
N ARG A 273 -16.43 -3.73 2.24
CA ARG A 273 -16.74 -2.48 1.54
C ARG A 273 -15.92 -2.42 0.27
N TRP A 274 -16.55 -2.07 -0.84
CA TRP A 274 -15.88 -1.98 -2.13
C TRP A 274 -16.39 -0.76 -2.91
N GLU A 275 -15.57 -0.34 -3.84
CA GLU A 275 -15.87 0.73 -4.79
C GLU A 275 -15.35 0.36 -6.17
N LEU A 276 -16.02 0.87 -7.19
CA LEU A 276 -15.63 0.80 -8.59
C LEU A 276 -15.39 2.21 -9.08
N THR A 277 -14.17 2.50 -9.52
CA THR A 277 -13.80 3.83 -10.01
C THR A 277 -13.27 3.77 -11.43
N ASP A 278 -13.38 4.87 -12.16
CA ASP A 278 -12.83 5.00 -13.49
C ASP A 278 -11.30 5.06 -13.45
N GLY A 279 -10.63 4.14 -14.13
CA GLY A 279 -9.18 4.05 -14.28
C GLY A 279 -8.64 4.68 -15.56
N GLY A 280 -9.48 5.34 -16.37
CA GLY A 280 -9.10 5.91 -17.66
C GLY A 280 -9.22 4.93 -18.83
N PRO A 281 -8.78 5.32 -20.03
CA PRO A 281 -8.88 4.47 -21.23
C PRO A 281 -8.12 3.15 -21.10
N TRP A 282 -8.66 2.09 -21.67
CA TRP A 282 -7.93 0.82 -21.86
C TRP A 282 -7.07 0.92 -23.10
N SER A 283 -5.79 0.59 -23.00
CA SER A 283 -4.88 0.55 -24.13
C SER A 283 -4.45 -0.88 -24.49
N ALA A 284 -3.92 -1.08 -25.67
CA ALA A 284 -3.39 -2.37 -26.10
C ALA A 284 -2.12 -2.80 -25.31
N ALA A 285 -1.46 -1.84 -24.65
CA ALA A 285 -0.31 -2.09 -23.79
C ALA A 285 -0.71 -2.45 -22.35
N ASP A 286 -2.01 -2.34 -21.99
CA ASP A 286 -2.49 -2.69 -20.66
C ASP A 286 -2.47 -4.20 -20.48
N GLU A 287 -2.17 -4.60 -19.26
CA GLU A 287 -2.27 -6.00 -18.87
C GLU A 287 -3.74 -6.47 -18.88
N PRO A 288 -3.97 -7.79 -18.98
CA PRO A 288 -5.32 -8.34 -19.01
C PRO A 288 -6.12 -8.01 -17.74
N PRO A 289 -7.46 -8.04 -17.80
CA PRO A 289 -8.33 -7.89 -16.64
C PRO A 289 -7.92 -8.83 -15.50
N ARG A 290 -7.92 -8.33 -14.27
CA ARG A 290 -7.40 -9.06 -13.12
C ARG A 290 -8.01 -8.64 -11.80
N LEU A 291 -8.07 -9.58 -10.87
CA LEU A 291 -8.43 -9.35 -9.47
C LEU A 291 -7.39 -10.01 -8.58
N VAL A 292 -7.01 -9.30 -7.52
CA VAL A 292 -6.16 -9.79 -6.44
C VAL A 292 -6.97 -9.77 -5.15
N LEU A 293 -7.02 -10.88 -4.46
CA LEU A 293 -7.68 -11.05 -3.18
C LEU A 293 -6.63 -11.35 -2.13
N ILE A 294 -6.76 -10.74 -0.96
CA ILE A 294 -5.93 -11.03 0.21
C ILE A 294 -6.86 -11.55 1.30
N GLY A 295 -6.53 -12.70 1.86
CA GLY A 295 -7.27 -13.32 2.94
C GLY A 295 -6.37 -13.76 4.08
N LEU A 296 -6.98 -14.11 5.22
CA LEU A 296 -6.27 -14.62 6.39
C LEU A 296 -5.89 -16.09 6.19
N ARG A 297 -4.63 -16.43 6.46
CA ARG A 297 -4.17 -17.83 6.53
C ARG A 297 -4.88 -18.52 7.70
N GLY A 298 -5.40 -19.68 7.53
CA GLY A 298 -6.15 -20.40 8.57
C GLY A 298 -7.66 -20.12 8.57
N GLN A 299 -8.11 -19.17 7.76
CA GLN A 299 -9.50 -19.07 7.33
C GLN A 299 -9.55 -19.23 5.80
N PRO A 300 -9.36 -20.43 5.26
CA PRO A 300 -9.53 -20.64 3.84
C PRO A 300 -10.98 -20.24 3.48
N PRO A 301 -11.20 -19.54 2.37
CA PRO A 301 -12.53 -19.29 1.87
C PRO A 301 -13.17 -20.65 1.54
N GLY A 302 -13.94 -21.17 2.45
CA GLY A 302 -14.48 -22.54 2.39
C GLY A 302 -15.84 -22.68 3.05
N GLY A 303 -16.41 -21.55 3.52
CA GLY A 303 -17.81 -21.47 3.90
C GLY A 303 -18.71 -21.31 2.67
N ALA A 304 -20.00 -21.08 2.88
CA ALA A 304 -20.98 -20.85 1.80
C ALA A 304 -20.78 -19.53 1.01
N GLY A 305 -19.65 -18.82 1.21
CA GLY A 305 -19.32 -17.55 0.55
C GLY A 305 -18.47 -17.73 -0.71
N THR A 306 -18.54 -16.74 -1.57
CA THR A 306 -17.78 -16.64 -2.81
C THR A 306 -16.28 -16.41 -2.51
N GLY A 307 -15.43 -17.16 -3.18
CA GLY A 307 -13.99 -17.20 -2.90
C GLY A 307 -13.10 -16.94 -4.12
N PRO A 308 -11.77 -17.09 -3.97
CA PRO A 308 -10.80 -16.81 -5.02
C PRO A 308 -11.00 -17.60 -6.33
N ARG A 309 -11.57 -18.81 -6.26
CA ARG A 309 -11.85 -19.62 -7.45
C ARG A 309 -12.93 -19.01 -8.33
N ASP A 310 -13.83 -18.23 -7.77
CA ASP A 310 -14.93 -17.60 -8.48
C ASP A 310 -14.49 -16.30 -9.17
N ALA A 311 -13.41 -15.68 -8.69
CA ALA A 311 -12.82 -14.51 -9.34
C ALA A 311 -12.44 -14.76 -10.80
N GLY A 312 -11.87 -15.93 -11.11
CA GLY A 312 -11.55 -16.32 -12.48
C GLY A 312 -12.80 -16.50 -13.37
N ARG A 313 -13.89 -16.98 -12.79
CA ARG A 313 -15.17 -17.11 -13.52
C ARG A 313 -15.77 -15.75 -13.83
N VAL A 314 -15.75 -14.84 -12.88
CA VAL A 314 -16.25 -13.47 -13.05
C VAL A 314 -15.46 -12.74 -14.15
N LEU A 315 -14.14 -12.88 -14.16
CA LEU A 315 -13.25 -12.20 -15.12
C LEU A 315 -13.38 -12.72 -16.57
N ASN A 316 -13.85 -13.95 -16.77
CA ASN A 316 -14.00 -14.53 -18.09
C ASN A 316 -15.44 -14.45 -18.64
N GLY A 317 -16.38 -13.92 -17.85
CA GLY A 317 -17.79 -13.84 -18.22
C GLY A 317 -18.47 -15.21 -18.32
N PRO A 318 -19.77 -15.27 -18.61
CA PRO A 318 -20.46 -16.51 -18.91
C PRO A 318 -19.83 -17.10 -20.20
N VAL A 319 -19.37 -18.33 -20.11
CA VAL A 319 -18.95 -19.10 -21.30
C VAL A 319 -20.21 -19.30 -22.14
N THR A 320 -20.40 -18.46 -23.17
CA THR A 320 -21.42 -18.74 -24.19
C THR A 320 -20.93 -19.96 -24.94
N PRO A 321 -21.64 -21.09 -24.96
CA PRO A 321 -21.23 -22.24 -25.77
C PRO A 321 -21.17 -21.80 -27.23
N PRO A 322 -20.19 -22.26 -28.02
CA PRO A 322 -20.15 -21.98 -29.45
C PRO A 322 -21.42 -22.54 -30.09
N SER A 323 -22.10 -21.68 -30.86
CA SER A 323 -23.27 -22.00 -31.66
C SER A 323 -22.90 -22.98 -32.78
#